data_2abcb51be82ae3a886e24ec7a02a03fa
#
_entry.id   2abcb51be82ae3a886e24ec7a02a03fa
#
_cell.length_a   1.000
_cell.length_b   1.000
_cell.length_c   1.000
_cell.angle_alpha   90.00
_cell.angle_beta   90.00
_cell.angle_gamma   90.00
#
_symmetry.space_group_name_H-M   'P 1'
#
loop_
_entity.id
_entity.type
_entity.pdbx_description
1 polymer ?
#
loop_
_entity_poly.entity_id
_entity_poly.type
_entity_poly.pdbx_seq_one_letter_code
_entity_poly.pdbx_strand_id
1 'polypeptide(L)'
;KNALNTNQPQLARLRTIANRLTPHTGVFRADAPKWAWEVNLTTSDELNAYCMPGGKIMFYTGIIDKLKLNDAEIAAIMGHEIAHALREHGRERMSQQMAQNAAVGVGAAVLGVGESGANLIGMVANVTFGLPHSRTHETESDVMGLELMARGGYDPNAAVNVWKKMAEAAKGGPPQFLSTHPSHDTRIKDLQNNIPKVMPLYQAAPKA
;
A
#
# COMPACT_ATOMS: atom_id res chain seq x y z
N LYS A 1 3.47 -25.06 1.63
CA LYS A 1 4.04 -24.84 2.98
C LYS A 1 3.46 -23.55 3.50
N ASN A 2 2.79 -23.59 4.66
CA ASN A 2 2.14 -22.43 5.27
C ASN A 2 3.22 -21.49 5.82
N ALA A 3 3.57 -20.45 5.07
CA ALA A 3 4.49 -19.39 5.49
C ALA A 3 3.77 -18.21 6.17
N LEU A 4 2.45 -18.32 6.33
CA LEU A 4 1.60 -17.25 6.87
C LEU A 4 1.70 -17.20 8.40
N ASN A 5 1.97 -16.02 8.93
CA ASN A 5 1.98 -15.71 10.37
C ASN A 5 2.92 -16.58 11.22
N THR A 6 4.00 -17.10 10.63
CA THR A 6 4.96 -17.96 11.34
C THR A 6 5.97 -17.18 12.17
N ASN A 7 6.33 -15.96 11.78
CA ASN A 7 7.23 -15.07 12.54
C ASN A 7 6.42 -14.23 13.53
N GLN A 8 6.15 -14.80 14.71
CA GLN A 8 5.31 -14.16 15.73
C GLN A 8 5.86 -12.82 16.25
N PRO A 9 7.17 -12.64 16.49
CA PRO A 9 7.71 -11.34 16.92
C PRO A 9 7.46 -10.22 15.90
N GLN A 10 7.72 -10.46 14.62
CA GLN A 10 7.45 -9.45 13.58
C GLN A 10 5.96 -9.22 13.40
N LEU A 11 5.13 -10.25 13.47
CA LEU A 11 3.68 -10.11 13.38
C LEU A 11 3.12 -9.27 14.54
N ALA A 12 3.60 -9.49 15.76
CA ALA A 12 3.22 -8.69 16.93
C ALA A 12 3.63 -7.20 16.74
N ARG A 13 4.83 -6.97 16.22
CA ARG A 13 5.33 -5.63 15.88
C ARG A 13 4.42 -4.93 14.87
N LEU A 14 4.04 -5.60 13.78
CA LEU A 14 3.11 -5.07 12.77
C LEU A 14 1.73 -4.76 13.36
N ARG A 15 1.20 -5.63 14.23
CA ARG A 15 -0.08 -5.42 14.90
C ARG A 15 -0.03 -4.21 15.82
N THR A 16 1.05 -4.00 16.55
CA THR A 16 1.25 -2.80 17.37
C THR A 16 1.18 -1.54 16.51
N ILE A 17 1.85 -1.53 15.37
CA ILE A 17 1.83 -0.39 14.43
C ILE A 17 0.40 -0.18 13.89
N ALA A 18 -0.26 -1.23 13.42
CA ALA A 18 -1.62 -1.13 12.89
C ALA A 18 -2.62 -0.59 13.92
N ASN A 19 -2.52 -1.04 15.18
CA ASN A 19 -3.37 -0.56 16.27
C ASN A 19 -3.20 0.93 16.59
N ARG A 20 -2.06 1.52 16.20
CA ARG A 20 -1.83 2.96 16.32
C ARG A 20 -2.33 3.75 15.12
N LEU A 21 -2.38 3.15 13.93
CA LEU A 21 -2.81 3.83 12.69
C LEU A 21 -4.33 3.73 12.46
N THR A 22 -4.91 2.55 12.64
CA THR A 22 -6.30 2.26 12.24
C THR A 22 -7.36 3.11 12.96
N PRO A 23 -7.20 3.53 14.24
CA PRO A 23 -8.17 4.41 14.87
C PRO A 23 -8.33 5.76 14.19
N HIS A 24 -7.31 6.21 13.46
CA HIS A 24 -7.30 7.50 12.77
C HIS A 24 -7.86 7.45 11.34
N THR A 25 -8.22 6.28 10.83
CA THR A 25 -8.75 6.11 9.46
C THR A 25 -10.09 6.81 9.26
N GLY A 26 -10.85 7.04 10.33
CA GLY A 26 -12.12 7.75 10.31
C GLY A 26 -12.04 9.20 9.81
N VAL A 27 -10.86 9.82 9.85
CA VAL A 27 -10.60 11.16 9.31
C VAL A 27 -10.79 11.20 7.79
N PHE A 28 -10.48 10.08 7.13
CA PHE A 28 -10.53 9.96 5.67
C PHE A 28 -11.77 9.21 5.17
N ARG A 29 -12.28 8.28 6.00
CA ARG A 29 -13.43 7.45 5.66
C ARG A 29 -14.21 7.06 6.91
N ALA A 30 -15.45 7.55 7.03
CA ALA A 30 -16.25 7.46 8.26
C ALA A 30 -16.55 6.01 8.72
N ASP A 31 -16.65 5.05 7.81
CA ASP A 31 -16.91 3.64 8.13
C ASP A 31 -15.62 2.84 8.41
N ALA A 32 -14.46 3.35 8.03
CA ALA A 32 -13.19 2.63 8.13
C ALA A 32 -12.79 2.20 9.56
N PRO A 33 -13.04 2.96 10.63
CA PRO A 33 -12.76 2.48 11.99
C PRO A 33 -13.53 1.19 12.37
N LYS A 34 -14.64 0.91 11.67
CA LYS A 34 -15.48 -0.28 11.89
C LYS A 34 -15.08 -1.47 11.02
N TRP A 35 -14.10 -1.32 10.14
CA TRP A 35 -13.63 -2.42 9.31
C TRP A 35 -13.02 -3.53 10.18
N ALA A 36 -13.13 -4.77 9.72
CA ALA A 36 -12.50 -5.92 10.37
C ALA A 36 -10.99 -5.92 10.08
N TRP A 37 -10.26 -4.97 10.69
CA TRP A 37 -8.83 -4.83 10.54
C TRP A 37 -8.09 -6.11 10.92
N GLU A 38 -7.26 -6.59 10.02
CA GLU A 38 -6.50 -7.81 10.19
C GLU A 38 -5.08 -7.58 9.66
N VAL A 39 -4.08 -8.04 10.41
CA VAL A 39 -2.68 -7.92 10.02
C VAL A 39 -2.10 -9.32 9.87
N ASN A 40 -1.58 -9.59 8.70
CA ASN A 40 -0.93 -10.84 8.34
C ASN A 40 0.51 -10.60 7.86
N LEU A 41 1.35 -11.59 8.07
CA LEU A 41 2.75 -11.59 7.67
C LEU A 41 3.07 -12.88 6.92
N THR A 42 3.55 -12.77 5.68
CA THR A 42 4.04 -13.91 4.91
C THR A 42 5.56 -14.00 5.00
N THR A 43 6.07 -15.16 5.35
CA THR A 43 7.52 -15.43 5.27
C THR A 43 7.89 -15.61 3.81
N SER A 44 8.55 -14.62 3.24
CA SER A 44 8.97 -14.59 1.83
C SER A 44 10.09 -13.56 1.66
N ASP A 45 10.96 -13.80 0.69
CA ASP A 45 12.03 -12.88 0.31
C ASP A 45 11.56 -11.68 -0.53
N GLU A 46 10.28 -11.64 -0.91
CA GLU A 46 9.73 -10.54 -1.69
C GLU A 46 9.71 -9.24 -0.89
N LEU A 47 10.06 -8.14 -1.55
CA LEU A 47 9.89 -6.80 -1.03
C LEU A 47 8.48 -6.34 -1.40
N ASN A 48 7.49 -6.70 -0.59
CA ASN A 48 6.09 -6.39 -0.86
C ASN A 48 5.28 -6.14 0.42
N ALA A 49 4.24 -5.34 0.29
CA ALA A 49 3.18 -5.12 1.27
C ALA A 49 1.92 -4.65 0.52
N TYR A 50 0.74 -4.85 1.10
CA TYR A 50 -0.51 -4.32 0.55
C TYR A 50 -1.61 -4.26 1.61
N CYS A 51 -2.65 -3.48 1.35
CA CYS A 51 -3.89 -3.49 2.12
C CYS A 51 -5.09 -3.66 1.17
N MET A 52 -5.88 -4.70 1.40
CA MET A 52 -7.11 -4.92 0.65
C MET A 52 -8.28 -4.12 1.27
N PRO A 53 -9.30 -3.76 0.49
CA PRO A 53 -10.54 -3.17 1.00
C PRO A 53 -11.12 -3.98 2.16
N GLY A 54 -11.67 -3.29 3.16
CA GLY A 54 -12.15 -3.91 4.39
C GLY A 54 -11.07 -4.16 5.45
N GLY A 55 -9.83 -3.67 5.23
CA GLY A 55 -8.79 -3.60 6.26
C GLY A 55 -7.92 -4.85 6.40
N LYS A 56 -7.69 -5.60 5.32
CA LYS A 56 -6.80 -6.77 5.32
C LYS A 56 -5.39 -6.36 4.93
N ILE A 57 -4.53 -6.14 5.92
CA ILE A 57 -3.13 -5.72 5.77
C ILE A 57 -2.25 -6.96 5.65
N MET A 58 -1.38 -6.98 4.65
CA MET A 58 -0.39 -8.02 4.43
C MET A 58 1.00 -7.39 4.30
N PHE A 59 1.96 -7.96 5.02
CA PHE A 59 3.38 -7.69 4.86
C PHE A 59 4.14 -8.96 4.51
N TYR A 60 5.25 -8.80 3.83
CA TYR A 60 6.21 -9.85 3.55
C TYR A 60 7.45 -9.62 4.39
N THR A 61 8.06 -10.69 4.94
CA THR A 61 9.27 -10.53 5.76
C THR A 61 10.40 -9.85 4.99
N GLY A 62 10.50 -10.12 3.69
CA GLY A 62 11.54 -9.57 2.82
C GLY A 62 11.61 -8.06 2.81
N ILE A 63 10.46 -7.35 2.80
CA ILE A 63 10.47 -5.88 2.79
C ILE A 63 11.00 -5.32 4.11
N ILE A 64 10.70 -5.99 5.23
CA ILE A 64 11.16 -5.58 6.56
C ILE A 64 12.66 -5.85 6.72
N ASP A 65 13.07 -7.09 6.43
CA ASP A 65 14.40 -7.59 6.72
C ASP A 65 15.48 -7.05 5.75
N LYS A 66 15.20 -7.08 4.44
CA LYS A 66 16.16 -6.62 3.42
C LYS A 66 16.34 -5.11 3.45
N LEU A 67 15.28 -4.35 3.70
CA LEU A 67 15.38 -2.89 3.84
C LEU A 67 15.73 -2.47 5.27
N LYS A 68 15.84 -3.40 6.23
CA LYS A 68 16.13 -3.13 7.64
C LYS A 68 15.24 -2.02 8.19
N LEU A 69 13.91 -2.21 8.03
CA LEU A 69 12.94 -1.19 8.40
C LEU A 69 12.78 -1.08 9.91
N ASN A 70 12.82 0.14 10.42
CA ASN A 70 12.37 0.47 11.78
C ASN A 70 10.84 0.64 11.84
N ASP A 71 10.27 0.85 13.04
CA ASP A 71 8.82 0.94 13.22
C ASP A 71 8.19 2.12 12.50
N ALA A 72 8.85 3.28 12.48
CA ALA A 72 8.36 4.45 11.77
C ALA A 72 8.36 4.26 10.25
N GLU A 73 9.36 3.55 9.71
CA GLU A 73 9.43 3.19 8.29
C GLU A 73 8.36 2.15 7.91
N ILE A 74 8.09 1.18 8.79
CA ILE A 74 6.97 0.24 8.61
C ILE A 74 5.64 1.00 8.67
N ALA A 75 5.47 1.94 9.61
CA ALA A 75 4.28 2.76 9.71
C ALA A 75 4.04 3.62 8.45
N ALA A 76 5.11 4.12 7.83
CA ALA A 76 5.02 4.85 6.56
C ALA A 76 4.47 3.96 5.44
N ILE A 77 5.01 2.75 5.25
CA ILE A 77 4.50 1.79 4.26
C ILE A 77 3.05 1.39 4.60
N MET A 78 2.78 1.03 5.85
CA MET A 78 1.45 0.60 6.27
C MET A 78 0.41 1.70 6.09
N GLY A 79 0.74 2.95 6.43
CA GLY A 79 -0.13 4.11 6.23
C GLY A 79 -0.44 4.34 4.75
N HIS A 80 0.56 4.20 3.88
CA HIS A 80 0.42 4.28 2.43
C HIS A 80 -0.53 3.19 1.89
N GLU A 81 -0.36 1.93 2.31
CA GLU A 81 -1.22 0.82 1.90
C GLU A 81 -2.66 0.97 2.42
N ILE A 82 -2.81 1.42 3.67
CA ILE A 82 -4.13 1.75 4.25
C ILE A 82 -4.82 2.82 3.40
N ALA A 83 -4.09 3.86 2.99
CA ALA A 83 -4.65 4.94 2.16
C ALA A 83 -5.17 4.41 0.82
N HIS A 84 -4.46 3.51 0.14
CA HIS A 84 -4.95 2.85 -1.08
C HIS A 84 -6.27 2.12 -0.84
N ALA A 85 -6.41 1.43 0.30
CA ALA A 85 -7.65 0.74 0.65
C ALA A 85 -8.80 1.71 0.98
N LEU A 86 -8.53 2.78 1.74
CA LEU A 86 -9.50 3.82 2.10
C LEU A 86 -10.07 4.52 0.87
N ARG A 87 -9.23 4.80 -0.13
CA ARG A 87 -9.59 5.46 -1.40
C ARG A 87 -10.10 4.49 -2.46
N GLU A 88 -10.10 3.19 -2.17
CA GLU A 88 -10.54 2.14 -3.10
C GLU A 88 -9.78 2.15 -4.45
N HIS A 89 -8.52 2.56 -4.47
CA HIS A 89 -7.72 2.65 -5.70
C HIS A 89 -7.66 1.33 -6.48
N GLY A 90 -7.65 0.18 -5.79
CA GLY A 90 -7.73 -1.13 -6.42
C GLY A 90 -9.06 -1.35 -7.14
N ARG A 91 -10.18 -0.90 -6.53
CA ARG A 91 -11.51 -0.97 -7.14
C ARG A 91 -11.65 -0.07 -8.36
N GLU A 92 -11.10 1.14 -8.29
CA GLU A 92 -11.06 2.05 -9.42
C GLU A 92 -10.30 1.45 -10.60
N ARG A 93 -9.09 0.91 -10.37
CA ARG A 93 -8.31 0.22 -11.41
C ARG A 93 -9.06 -0.97 -12.01
N MET A 94 -9.74 -1.76 -11.17
CA MET A 94 -10.53 -2.87 -11.65
C MET A 94 -11.67 -2.40 -12.56
N SER A 95 -12.37 -1.33 -12.18
CA SER A 95 -13.45 -0.75 -12.99
C SER A 95 -12.92 -0.21 -14.33
N GLN A 96 -11.78 0.45 -14.32
CA GLN A 96 -11.11 0.95 -15.53
C GLN A 96 -10.70 -0.21 -16.46
N GLN A 97 -10.12 -1.28 -15.90
CA GLN A 97 -9.73 -2.46 -16.67
C GLN A 97 -10.95 -3.18 -17.26
N MET A 98 -12.03 -3.30 -16.50
CA MET A 98 -13.29 -3.89 -16.99
C MET A 98 -13.88 -3.06 -18.13
N ALA A 99 -13.87 -1.73 -18.02
CA ALA A 99 -14.35 -0.84 -19.07
C ALA A 99 -13.48 -0.95 -20.34
N GLN A 100 -12.14 -1.02 -20.19
CA GLN A 100 -11.23 -1.24 -21.31
C GLN A 100 -11.46 -2.60 -21.97
N ASN A 101 -11.59 -3.67 -21.20
CA ASN A 101 -11.84 -5.01 -21.71
C ASN A 101 -13.21 -5.12 -22.40
N ALA A 102 -14.24 -4.45 -21.86
CA ALA A 102 -15.55 -4.38 -22.52
C ALA A 102 -15.47 -3.65 -23.87
N ALA A 103 -14.74 -2.55 -23.95
CA ALA A 103 -14.52 -1.83 -25.21
C ALA A 103 -13.77 -2.69 -26.25
N VAL A 104 -12.74 -3.43 -25.80
CA VAL A 104 -12.00 -4.39 -26.64
C VAL A 104 -12.90 -5.56 -27.04
N GLY A 105 -13.70 -6.09 -26.12
CA GLY A 105 -14.65 -7.20 -26.36
C GLY A 105 -15.72 -6.83 -27.38
N VAL A 106 -16.27 -5.61 -27.31
CA VAL A 106 -17.22 -5.10 -28.31
C VAL A 106 -16.53 -4.99 -29.68
N GLY A 107 -15.31 -4.45 -29.72
CA GLY A 107 -14.51 -4.41 -30.95
C GLY A 107 -14.23 -5.79 -31.51
N ALA A 108 -13.84 -6.76 -30.67
CA ALA A 108 -13.59 -8.14 -31.06
C ALA A 108 -14.85 -8.86 -31.53
N ALA A 109 -16.00 -8.63 -30.89
CA ALA A 109 -17.29 -9.19 -31.31
C ALA A 109 -17.73 -8.64 -32.67
N VAL A 110 -17.53 -7.35 -32.93
CA VAL A 110 -17.76 -6.73 -34.24
C VAL A 110 -16.86 -7.34 -35.33
N LEU A 111 -15.65 -7.77 -34.93
CA LEU A 111 -14.68 -8.41 -35.84
C LEU A 111 -14.78 -9.94 -35.85
N GLY A 112 -15.75 -10.56 -35.13
CA GLY A 112 -15.99 -12.00 -35.13
C GLY A 112 -14.98 -12.83 -34.34
N VAL A 113 -14.21 -12.22 -33.42
CA VAL A 113 -13.23 -12.91 -32.59
C VAL A 113 -13.83 -13.11 -31.19
N GLY A 114 -14.35 -14.31 -30.91
CA GLY A 114 -14.95 -14.64 -29.61
C GLY A 114 -13.97 -15.29 -28.66
N GLU A 115 -13.89 -14.81 -27.40
CA GLU A 115 -13.44 -15.62 -26.27
C GLU A 115 -14.13 -15.26 -24.95
N SER A 116 -14.40 -16.31 -24.21
CA SER A 116 -15.31 -16.46 -23.10
C SER A 116 -14.74 -16.10 -21.73
N GLY A 117 -15.64 -15.80 -20.80
CA GLY A 117 -15.53 -15.39 -19.41
C GLY A 117 -14.69 -16.20 -18.41
N ALA A 118 -13.58 -16.78 -18.81
CA ALA A 118 -12.74 -17.61 -17.92
C ALA A 118 -11.81 -16.83 -16.95
N ASN A 119 -11.83 -15.48 -16.95
CA ASN A 119 -10.72 -14.75 -16.30
C ASN A 119 -11.10 -13.70 -15.24
N LEU A 120 -12.30 -13.72 -14.65
CA LEU A 120 -12.63 -12.71 -13.63
C LEU A 120 -11.69 -12.81 -12.40
N ILE A 121 -11.42 -14.03 -11.93
CA ILE A 121 -10.51 -14.26 -10.79
C ILE A 121 -9.07 -13.86 -11.16
N GLY A 122 -8.60 -14.23 -12.34
CA GLY A 122 -7.29 -13.84 -12.84
C GLY A 122 -7.19 -12.33 -13.06
N MET A 123 -8.27 -11.69 -13.53
CA MET A 123 -8.34 -10.24 -13.68
C MET A 123 -8.24 -9.53 -12.33
N VAL A 124 -9.00 -9.97 -11.31
CA VAL A 124 -8.94 -9.41 -9.95
C VAL A 124 -7.53 -9.53 -9.38
N ALA A 125 -6.91 -10.69 -9.52
CA ALA A 125 -5.54 -10.90 -9.06
C ALA A 125 -4.55 -9.99 -9.81
N ASN A 126 -4.67 -9.88 -11.13
CA ASN A 126 -3.78 -9.03 -11.94
C ASN A 126 -3.93 -7.54 -11.61
N VAL A 127 -5.16 -7.06 -11.43
CA VAL A 127 -5.41 -5.66 -11.03
C VAL A 127 -4.90 -5.38 -9.63
N THR A 128 -5.04 -6.33 -8.71
CA THR A 128 -4.60 -6.15 -7.32
C THR A 128 -3.09 -6.22 -7.18
N PHE A 129 -2.43 -7.13 -7.91
CA PHE A 129 -1.02 -7.47 -7.69
C PHE A 129 -0.11 -7.21 -8.90
N GLY A 130 -0.66 -6.94 -10.09
CA GLY A 130 0.10 -6.86 -11.33
C GLY A 130 0.14 -5.49 -11.99
N LEU A 131 -0.86 -4.64 -11.78
CA LEU A 131 -0.93 -3.34 -12.44
C LEU A 131 -0.41 -2.21 -11.54
N PRO A 132 0.42 -1.30 -12.09
CA PRO A 132 0.90 -0.15 -11.33
C PRO A 132 -0.24 0.83 -11.01
N HIS A 133 -0.14 1.49 -9.87
CA HIS A 133 -0.99 2.63 -9.51
C HIS A 133 -0.62 3.85 -10.35
N SER A 134 -1.61 4.72 -10.59
CA SER A 134 -1.35 6.00 -11.23
C SER A 134 -0.51 6.91 -10.32
N ARG A 135 0.19 7.89 -10.90
CA ARG A 135 0.93 8.91 -10.11
C ARG A 135 0.02 9.65 -9.15
N THR A 136 -1.23 9.90 -9.53
CA THR A 136 -2.22 10.57 -8.68
C THR A 136 -2.56 9.71 -7.47
N HIS A 137 -2.82 8.39 -7.65
CA HIS A 137 -3.07 7.47 -6.56
C HIS A 137 -1.89 7.39 -5.59
N GLU A 138 -0.66 7.35 -6.12
CA GLU A 138 0.55 7.31 -5.30
C GLU A 138 0.72 8.58 -4.46
N THR A 139 0.54 9.75 -5.08
CA THR A 139 0.63 11.04 -4.37
C THR A 139 -0.44 11.17 -3.29
N GLU A 140 -1.67 10.77 -3.59
CA GLU A 140 -2.77 10.78 -2.61
C GLU A 140 -2.48 9.84 -1.45
N SER A 141 -2.01 8.63 -1.73
CA SER A 141 -1.67 7.65 -0.70
C SER A 141 -0.47 8.08 0.14
N ASP A 142 0.51 8.76 -0.44
CA ASP A 142 1.62 9.34 0.31
C ASP A 142 1.15 10.41 1.29
N VAL A 143 0.31 11.35 0.85
CA VAL A 143 -0.20 12.43 1.71
C VAL A 143 -1.03 11.88 2.86
N MET A 144 -1.95 10.96 2.56
CA MET A 144 -2.79 10.33 3.59
C MET A 144 -1.97 9.44 4.52
N GLY A 145 -1.02 8.69 3.98
CA GLY A 145 -0.11 7.83 4.75
C GLY A 145 0.75 8.63 5.73
N LEU A 146 1.28 9.79 5.29
CA LEU A 146 2.00 10.73 6.18
C LEU A 146 1.12 11.21 7.33
N GLU A 147 -0.15 11.55 7.08
CA GLU A 147 -1.05 12.00 8.11
C GLU A 147 -1.40 10.85 9.09
N LEU A 148 -1.68 9.64 8.57
CA LEU A 148 -1.95 8.48 9.40
C LEU A 148 -0.78 8.16 10.34
N MET A 149 0.45 8.09 9.82
CA MET A 149 1.61 7.79 10.65
C MET A 149 1.89 8.90 11.68
N ALA A 150 1.71 10.17 11.31
CA ALA A 150 1.86 11.30 12.23
C ALA A 150 0.86 11.22 13.39
N ARG A 151 -0.43 10.97 13.12
CA ARG A 151 -1.48 10.78 14.13
C ARG A 151 -1.21 9.54 15.00
N GLY A 152 -0.63 8.48 14.44
CA GLY A 152 -0.19 7.29 15.15
C GLY A 152 1.06 7.50 16.02
N GLY A 153 1.69 8.68 16.00
CA GLY A 153 2.86 9.00 16.80
C GLY A 153 4.18 8.54 16.20
N TYR A 154 4.21 8.24 14.90
CA TYR A 154 5.42 7.90 14.15
C TYR A 154 5.97 9.11 13.39
N ASP A 155 7.30 9.28 13.40
CA ASP A 155 7.96 10.41 12.73
C ASP A 155 7.75 10.38 11.21
N PRO A 156 7.07 11.40 10.61
CA PRO A 156 6.81 11.45 9.18
C PRO A 156 8.08 11.49 8.31
N ASN A 157 9.23 11.90 8.83
CA ASN A 157 10.49 11.89 8.10
C ASN A 157 10.93 10.49 7.69
N ALA A 158 10.46 9.45 8.38
CA ALA A 158 10.75 8.06 8.05
C ALA A 158 10.22 7.67 6.65
N ALA A 159 9.15 8.29 6.16
CA ALA A 159 8.63 8.04 4.82
C ALA A 159 9.66 8.34 3.72
N VAL A 160 10.42 9.42 3.87
CA VAL A 160 11.52 9.76 2.93
C VAL A 160 12.61 8.69 2.95
N ASN A 161 12.92 8.15 4.13
CA ASN A 161 13.95 7.12 4.26
C ASN A 161 13.53 5.81 3.58
N VAL A 162 12.24 5.45 3.66
CA VAL A 162 11.70 4.29 2.94
C VAL A 162 11.99 4.38 1.46
N TRP A 163 11.65 5.52 0.82
CA TRP A 163 11.86 5.69 -0.63
C TRP A 163 13.33 5.71 -1.02
N LYS A 164 14.22 6.24 -0.17
CA LYS A 164 15.66 6.14 -0.38
C LYS A 164 16.15 4.69 -0.33
N LYS A 165 15.68 3.90 0.64
CA LYS A 165 16.01 2.47 0.76
C LYS A 165 15.46 1.66 -0.41
N MET A 166 14.22 1.96 -0.87
CA MET A 166 13.63 1.33 -2.04
C MET A 166 14.42 1.63 -3.32
N ALA A 167 14.82 2.88 -3.52
CA ALA A 167 15.64 3.29 -4.67
C ALA A 167 17.00 2.59 -4.68
N GLU A 168 17.62 2.42 -3.51
CA GLU A 168 18.88 1.68 -3.38
C GLU A 168 18.70 0.19 -3.70
N ALA A 169 17.63 -0.43 -3.18
CA ALA A 169 17.31 -1.82 -3.47
C ALA A 169 17.01 -2.07 -4.96
N ALA A 170 16.44 -1.07 -5.65
CA ALA A 170 16.13 -1.16 -7.08
C ALA A 170 17.35 -1.26 -7.99
N LYS A 171 18.57 -0.90 -7.53
CA LYS A 171 19.81 -1.07 -8.30
C LYS A 171 20.14 -2.54 -8.62
N GLY A 172 19.62 -3.48 -7.83
CA GLY A 172 19.71 -4.93 -8.06
C GLY A 172 18.57 -5.53 -8.89
N GLY A 173 17.67 -4.70 -9.39
CA GLY A 173 16.43 -5.06 -10.06
C GLY A 173 15.22 -4.47 -9.32
N PRO A 174 14.13 -4.07 -10.03
CA PRO A 174 12.99 -3.42 -9.41
C PRO A 174 12.30 -4.38 -8.42
N PRO A 175 12.19 -4.02 -7.13
CA PRO A 175 11.40 -4.77 -6.17
C PRO A 175 9.94 -4.89 -6.62
N GLN A 176 9.25 -5.97 -6.23
CA GLN A 176 7.82 -6.16 -6.55
C GLN A 176 6.97 -4.97 -6.09
N PHE A 177 7.26 -4.40 -4.94
CA PHE A 177 6.60 -3.20 -4.44
C PHE A 177 6.68 -2.04 -5.43
N LEU A 178 7.84 -1.78 -6.06
CA LEU A 178 7.99 -0.72 -7.04
C LEU A 178 7.30 -1.02 -8.37
N SER A 179 6.98 -2.28 -8.67
CA SER A 179 6.20 -2.64 -9.86
C SER A 179 4.75 -2.20 -9.75
N THR A 180 4.17 -2.22 -8.54
CA THR A 180 2.81 -1.77 -8.27
C THR A 180 2.74 -0.31 -7.80
N HIS A 181 3.81 0.19 -7.16
CA HIS A 181 3.95 1.56 -6.63
C HIS A 181 5.12 2.28 -7.30
N PRO A 182 4.96 2.77 -8.53
CA PRO A 182 6.06 3.39 -9.25
C PRO A 182 6.62 4.59 -8.51
N SER A 183 7.95 4.61 -8.38
CA SER A 183 8.65 5.81 -7.94
C SER A 183 8.71 6.80 -9.12
N HIS A 184 8.42 8.06 -8.85
CA HIS A 184 8.61 9.15 -9.80
C HIS A 184 9.58 10.17 -9.20
N ASP A 185 10.26 10.92 -10.05
CA ASP A 185 11.39 11.77 -9.68
C ASP A 185 11.05 12.81 -8.59
N THR A 186 9.77 13.21 -8.51
CA THR A 186 9.31 14.21 -7.54
C THR A 186 8.85 13.61 -6.21
N ARG A 187 8.68 12.29 -6.09
CA ARG A 187 8.03 11.66 -4.93
C ARG A 187 8.67 12.03 -3.59
N ILE A 188 9.99 11.95 -3.50
CA ILE A 188 10.73 12.34 -2.28
C ILE A 188 10.53 13.82 -1.97
N LYS A 189 10.57 14.68 -2.99
CA LYS A 189 10.34 16.12 -2.84
C LYS A 189 8.90 16.42 -2.40
N ASP A 190 7.93 15.71 -2.96
CA ASP A 190 6.51 15.86 -2.62
C ASP A 190 6.26 15.43 -1.16
N LEU A 191 6.86 14.33 -0.71
CA LEU A 191 6.86 13.92 0.70
C LEU A 191 7.46 15.02 1.60
N GLN A 192 8.65 15.52 1.26
CA GLN A 192 9.33 16.58 2.02
C GLN A 192 8.48 17.85 2.13
N ASN A 193 7.77 18.23 1.07
CA ASN A 193 6.87 19.39 1.05
C ASN A 193 5.59 19.18 1.91
N ASN A 194 5.18 17.93 2.13
CA ASN A 194 3.98 17.61 2.90
C ASN A 194 4.28 17.30 4.39
N ILE A 195 5.51 16.88 4.74
CA ILE A 195 5.91 16.60 6.12
C ILE A 195 5.61 17.78 7.07
N PRO A 196 5.95 19.05 6.76
CA PRO A 196 5.63 20.18 7.66
C PRO A 196 4.16 20.32 7.98
N LYS A 197 3.25 19.92 7.08
CA LYS A 197 1.80 20.01 7.26
C LYS A 197 1.27 19.04 8.29
N VAL A 198 1.91 17.87 8.44
CA VAL A 198 1.51 16.80 9.36
C VAL A 198 2.33 16.80 10.65
N MET A 199 3.43 17.57 10.70
CA MET A 199 4.30 17.65 11.87
C MET A 199 3.57 18.08 13.16
N PRO A 200 2.61 19.03 13.14
CA PRO A 200 1.83 19.35 14.33
C PRO A 200 1.03 18.17 14.89
N LEU A 201 0.50 17.30 14.00
CA LEU A 201 -0.21 16.07 14.39
C LEU A 201 0.73 15.09 15.09
N TYR A 202 1.92 14.90 14.51
CA TYR A 202 2.97 14.08 15.14
C TYR A 202 3.37 14.62 16.50
N GLN A 203 3.56 15.95 16.65
CA GLN A 203 3.95 16.56 17.91
C GLN A 203 2.89 16.38 19.00
N ALA A 204 1.61 16.42 18.64
CA ALA A 204 0.49 16.25 19.55
C ALA A 204 0.19 14.79 19.91
N ALA A 205 0.63 13.83 19.09
CA ALA A 205 0.35 12.42 19.29
C ALA A 205 1.25 11.80 20.38
N PRO A 206 0.76 10.79 21.15
CA PRO A 206 1.60 9.96 22.00
C PRO A 206 2.65 9.25 21.14
N LYS A 207 3.93 9.38 21.52
CA LYS A 207 5.03 8.80 20.74
C LYS A 207 4.99 7.27 20.74
N ALA A 208 5.40 6.71 19.63
CA ALA A 208 5.48 5.26 19.42
C ALA A 208 6.76 4.68 20.03
#